data_952e00e0c53ebba119d0a527b384c1c6
#
_entry.id   952e00e0c53ebba119d0a527b384c1c6
#
_cell.length_a   1.000
_cell.length_b   1.000
_cell.length_c   1.000
_cell.angle_alpha   90.00
_cell.angle_beta   90.00
_cell.angle_gamma   90.00
#
_symmetry.space_group_name_H-M   'P 1'
#
loop_
_entity.id
_entity.type
_entity.pdbx_description
1 polymer ?
#
loop_
_entity_poly.entity_id
_entity_poly.type
_entity_poly.pdbx_seq_one_letter_code
_entity_poly.pdbx_strand_id
1 'polypeptide(L)'
;LLKCGASKVFVAYRSGTGAGIHSGKLEALIQNYPDRIHPIKADSTKEEGMIEIARVISEEVSEIHYLVNCVGYLHNSDHGPEKSLRKINEDQFLEAVRVNAFPTVLLAKYFMKLMRHKKEAVFAAISARVGSIEDNRAGGWYSYRGSKAMLNMMLSNIAIEYNRSCPNVKVLALHPGTVDTNLSSPFSKNMDPDHLFTPKYSVKRMMDVIESVDKNPLGAFYA
;
A
#
# COMPACT_ATOMS: atom_id res chain seq x y z
N LEU A 1 8.55 -10.11 -4.69
CA LEU A 1 7.87 -10.73 -5.85
C LEU A 1 8.84 -11.39 -6.83
N LEU A 2 9.87 -10.68 -7.34
CA LEU A 2 10.83 -11.27 -8.29
C LEU A 2 11.52 -12.52 -7.74
N LYS A 3 11.91 -12.51 -6.46
CA LYS A 3 12.51 -13.67 -5.78
C LYS A 3 11.51 -14.80 -5.52
N CYS A 4 10.22 -14.49 -5.48
CA CYS A 4 9.13 -15.47 -5.37
C CYS A 4 8.62 -15.96 -6.73
N GLY A 5 9.39 -15.74 -7.81
CA GLY A 5 9.09 -16.30 -9.13
C GLY A 5 8.20 -15.44 -10.03
N ALA A 6 7.84 -14.20 -9.65
CA ALA A 6 7.05 -13.33 -10.53
C ALA A 6 7.77 -13.14 -11.87
N SER A 7 7.10 -13.43 -12.97
CA SER A 7 7.63 -13.26 -14.33
C SER A 7 7.71 -11.79 -14.74
N LYS A 8 6.69 -10.99 -14.42
CA LYS A 8 6.63 -9.54 -14.65
C LYS A 8 6.23 -8.82 -13.36
N VAL A 9 6.80 -7.65 -13.12
CA VAL A 9 6.45 -6.75 -12.01
C VAL A 9 6.29 -5.34 -12.57
N PHE A 10 5.07 -4.84 -12.56
CA PHE A 10 4.77 -3.46 -12.88
C PHE A 10 4.96 -2.59 -11.63
N VAL A 11 5.68 -1.50 -11.76
CA VAL A 11 5.97 -0.58 -10.65
C VAL A 11 5.44 0.80 -11.01
N ALA A 12 4.24 1.11 -10.51
CA ALA A 12 3.69 2.46 -10.64
C ALA A 12 4.37 3.41 -9.64
N TYR A 13 4.84 4.56 -10.12
CA TYR A 13 5.50 5.56 -9.30
C TYR A 13 5.13 6.98 -9.74
N ARG A 14 5.04 7.88 -8.77
CA ARG A 14 4.86 9.31 -9.02
C ARG A 14 6.23 9.96 -9.21
N SER A 15 6.40 10.78 -10.25
CA SER A 15 7.56 11.67 -10.33
C SER A 15 7.44 12.70 -9.23
N GLY A 16 8.06 12.45 -8.11
CA GLY A 16 8.16 13.42 -7.02
C GLY A 16 9.46 14.17 -7.15
N THR A 17 9.41 15.47 -7.03
CA THR A 17 10.54 16.36 -6.76
C THR A 17 11.01 16.25 -5.30
N GLY A 18 10.57 15.27 -4.56
CA GLY A 18 11.06 14.96 -3.23
C GLY A 18 12.27 14.04 -3.33
N ALA A 19 13.43 14.55 -3.01
CA ALA A 19 14.72 13.90 -2.80
C ALA A 19 14.72 12.38 -3.03
N GLY A 20 14.90 12.00 -4.29
CA GLY A 20 14.73 10.64 -4.77
C GLY A 20 15.78 9.66 -4.28
N ILE A 21 15.72 9.30 -3.00
CA ILE A 21 16.46 8.14 -2.49
C ILE A 21 15.99 6.83 -3.15
N HIS A 22 14.86 6.87 -3.85
CA HIS A 22 14.28 5.68 -4.47
C HIS A 22 14.46 5.60 -6.00
N SER A 23 14.77 6.70 -6.70
CA SER A 23 15.03 6.65 -8.14
C SER A 23 16.20 5.71 -8.45
N GLY A 24 17.33 5.86 -7.81
CA GLY A 24 18.49 5.01 -8.03
C GLY A 24 18.27 3.53 -7.69
N LYS A 25 17.43 3.20 -6.69
CA LYS A 25 17.09 1.81 -6.37
C LYS A 25 16.17 1.17 -7.42
N LEU A 26 15.19 1.90 -7.92
CA LEU A 26 14.32 1.42 -8.99
C LEU A 26 15.10 1.28 -10.29
N GLU A 27 15.93 2.26 -10.63
CA GLU A 27 16.83 2.22 -11.79
C GLU A 27 17.78 1.00 -11.74
N ALA A 28 18.41 0.75 -10.61
CA ALA A 28 19.24 -0.45 -10.41
C ALA A 28 18.44 -1.74 -10.56
N LEU A 29 17.19 -1.79 -10.08
CA LEU A 29 16.33 -2.95 -10.28
C LEU A 29 15.96 -3.14 -11.75
N ILE A 30 15.65 -2.08 -12.48
CA ILE A 30 15.34 -2.13 -13.92
C ILE A 30 16.58 -2.65 -14.69
N GLN A 31 17.78 -2.14 -14.38
CA GLN A 31 19.00 -2.59 -15.01
C GLN A 31 19.31 -4.08 -14.73
N ASN A 32 19.05 -4.55 -13.51
CA ASN A 32 19.28 -5.95 -13.13
C ASN A 32 18.21 -6.92 -13.67
N TYR A 33 17.01 -6.43 -13.99
CA TYR A 33 15.86 -7.23 -14.44
C TYR A 33 15.08 -6.51 -15.56
N PRO A 34 15.72 -6.19 -16.71
CA PRO A 34 15.14 -5.32 -17.74
C PRO A 34 13.84 -5.88 -18.34
N ASP A 35 13.76 -7.21 -18.49
CA ASP A 35 12.59 -7.87 -19.08
C ASP A 35 11.49 -8.21 -18.06
N ARG A 36 11.73 -7.95 -16.78
CA ARG A 36 10.80 -8.34 -15.70
C ARG A 36 10.26 -7.17 -14.91
N ILE A 37 10.89 -6.01 -14.95
CA ILE A 37 10.42 -4.80 -14.25
C ILE A 37 9.96 -3.76 -15.28
N HIS A 38 8.68 -3.41 -15.18
CA HIS A 38 8.02 -2.47 -16.07
C HIS A 38 7.62 -1.22 -15.26
N PRO A 39 8.39 -0.13 -15.31
CA PRO A 39 8.07 1.09 -14.59
C PRO A 39 6.94 1.85 -15.28
N ILE A 40 5.96 2.34 -14.52
CA ILE A 40 4.86 3.17 -15.02
C ILE A 40 4.85 4.48 -14.23
N LYS A 41 5.12 5.58 -14.92
CA LYS A 41 5.13 6.91 -14.32
C LYS A 41 3.72 7.50 -14.33
N ALA A 42 3.01 7.40 -13.21
CA ALA A 42 1.66 7.94 -13.05
C ALA A 42 1.35 8.25 -11.58
N ASP A 43 0.47 9.20 -11.33
CA ASP A 43 0.00 9.53 -9.98
C ASP A 43 -1.23 8.69 -9.63
N SER A 44 -1.01 7.60 -8.90
CA SER A 44 -2.07 6.69 -8.45
C SER A 44 -3.05 7.30 -7.44
N THR A 45 -2.79 8.51 -6.93
CA THR A 45 -3.72 9.24 -6.06
C THR A 45 -4.79 9.99 -6.84
N LYS A 46 -4.70 10.00 -8.16
CA LYS A 46 -5.66 10.58 -9.11
C LYS A 46 -6.27 9.50 -9.96
N GLU A 47 -7.56 9.64 -10.28
CA GLU A 47 -8.27 8.64 -11.07
C GLU A 47 -7.70 8.52 -12.49
N GLU A 48 -7.34 9.64 -13.12
CA GLU A 48 -6.73 9.64 -14.44
C GLU A 48 -5.39 8.86 -14.46
N GLY A 49 -4.57 9.05 -13.43
CA GLY A 49 -3.32 8.30 -13.27
C GLY A 49 -3.56 6.80 -13.09
N MET A 50 -4.62 6.43 -12.36
CA MET A 50 -4.99 5.03 -12.18
C MET A 50 -5.53 4.39 -13.47
N ILE A 51 -6.31 5.14 -14.24
CA ILE A 51 -6.77 4.70 -15.58
C ILE A 51 -5.58 4.40 -16.48
N GLU A 52 -4.59 5.28 -16.51
CA GLU A 52 -3.38 5.08 -17.31
C GLU A 52 -2.58 3.85 -16.85
N ILE A 53 -2.41 3.66 -15.54
CA ILE A 53 -1.75 2.45 -15.00
C ILE A 53 -2.49 1.20 -15.44
N ALA A 54 -3.81 1.19 -15.32
CA ALA A 54 -4.63 0.04 -15.68
C ALA A 54 -4.59 -0.24 -17.19
N ARG A 55 -4.62 0.80 -18.04
CA ARG A 55 -4.50 0.71 -19.49
C ARG A 55 -3.18 0.03 -19.88
N VAL A 56 -2.06 0.57 -19.43
CA VAL A 56 -0.72 0.04 -19.73
C VAL A 56 -0.58 -1.42 -19.32
N ILE A 57 -1.04 -1.76 -18.11
CA ILE A 57 -0.94 -3.14 -17.62
C ILE A 57 -1.84 -4.09 -18.40
N SER A 58 -3.06 -3.67 -18.75
CA SER A 58 -4.02 -4.53 -19.49
C SER A 58 -3.61 -4.82 -20.94
N GLU A 59 -2.75 -3.99 -21.52
CA GLU A 59 -2.16 -4.23 -22.83
C GLU A 59 -1.05 -5.29 -22.79
N GLU A 60 -0.42 -5.48 -21.63
CA GLU A 60 0.73 -6.36 -21.45
C GLU A 60 0.36 -7.74 -20.85
N VAL A 61 -0.72 -7.82 -20.05
CA VAL A 61 -1.12 -9.04 -19.36
C VAL A 61 -2.63 -9.17 -19.28
N SER A 62 -3.10 -10.41 -19.32
CA SER A 62 -4.53 -10.77 -19.16
C SER A 62 -4.90 -11.12 -17.70
N GLU A 63 -3.92 -11.39 -16.84
CA GLU A 63 -4.12 -11.83 -15.46
C GLU A 63 -3.11 -11.16 -14.52
N ILE A 64 -3.56 -10.78 -13.32
CA ILE A 64 -2.73 -10.29 -12.22
C ILE A 64 -2.89 -11.21 -11.01
N HIS A 65 -1.77 -11.67 -10.47
CA HIS A 65 -1.73 -12.56 -9.30
C HIS A 65 -1.45 -11.80 -7.99
N TYR A 66 -0.71 -10.69 -8.06
CA TYR A 66 -0.39 -9.85 -6.91
C TYR A 66 -0.66 -8.39 -7.26
N LEU A 67 -1.56 -7.74 -6.54
CA LEU A 67 -1.82 -6.31 -6.60
C LEU A 67 -1.56 -5.72 -5.22
N VAL A 68 -0.51 -4.90 -5.10
CA VAL A 68 -0.07 -4.41 -3.79
C VAL A 68 -0.02 -2.88 -3.79
N ASN A 69 -0.84 -2.26 -2.96
CA ASN A 69 -0.76 -0.82 -2.71
C ASN A 69 0.24 -0.50 -1.60
N CYS A 70 1.38 0.10 -1.98
CA CYS A 70 2.42 0.55 -1.06
C CYS A 70 2.39 2.08 -0.83
N VAL A 71 1.39 2.78 -1.34
CA VAL A 71 1.29 4.23 -1.20
C VAL A 71 0.93 4.61 0.24
N GLY A 72 1.61 5.61 0.77
CA GLY A 72 1.34 6.09 2.12
C GLY A 72 1.85 7.51 2.36
N TYR A 73 1.15 8.25 3.21
CA TYR A 73 1.46 9.62 3.61
C TYR A 73 1.26 9.77 5.13
N LEU A 74 2.21 10.37 5.80
CA LEU A 74 2.16 10.68 7.23
C LEU A 74 2.51 12.15 7.52
N HIS A 75 3.45 12.70 6.78
CA HIS A 75 3.95 14.06 6.93
C HIS A 75 4.53 14.58 5.60
N ASN A 76 4.70 15.89 5.54
CA ASN A 76 5.47 16.58 4.50
C ASN A 76 6.42 17.61 5.15
N SER A 77 7.00 18.54 4.35
CA SER A 77 7.86 19.60 4.86
C SER A 77 7.15 20.55 5.83
N ASP A 78 5.85 20.77 5.65
CA ASP A 78 5.09 21.82 6.33
C ASP A 78 4.27 21.27 7.51
N HIS A 79 3.87 20.01 7.43
CA HIS A 79 2.97 19.38 8.38
C HIS A 79 3.45 18.01 8.83
N GLY A 80 3.55 17.84 10.15
CA GLY A 80 3.68 16.54 10.80
C GLY A 80 2.33 16.02 11.31
N PRO A 81 2.27 14.76 11.80
CA PRO A 81 1.04 14.23 12.37
C PRO A 81 0.61 15.00 13.62
N GLU A 82 -0.67 15.28 13.71
CA GLU A 82 -1.26 16.17 14.71
C GLU A 82 -1.21 15.54 16.11
N LYS A 83 -0.63 16.27 17.07
CA LYS A 83 -0.56 15.85 18.47
C LYS A 83 -1.79 16.27 19.31
N SER A 84 -2.63 17.16 18.78
CA SER A 84 -3.85 17.63 19.45
C SER A 84 -4.86 18.14 18.44
N LEU A 85 -6.15 18.22 18.85
CA LEU A 85 -7.24 18.77 18.03
C LEU A 85 -6.94 20.18 17.48
N ARG A 86 -6.24 21.01 18.26
CA ARG A 86 -5.88 22.38 17.85
C ARG A 86 -4.93 22.45 16.64
N LYS A 87 -4.32 21.32 16.27
CA LYS A 87 -3.35 21.22 15.16
C LYS A 87 -3.94 20.54 13.91
N ILE A 88 -5.24 20.22 13.94
CA ILE A 88 -5.91 19.69 12.75
C ILE A 88 -5.92 20.77 11.67
N ASN A 89 -5.54 20.37 10.47
CA ASN A 89 -5.54 21.18 9.27
C ASN A 89 -6.34 20.44 8.19
N GLU A 90 -7.25 21.12 7.52
CA GLU A 90 -8.16 20.53 6.53
C GLU A 90 -7.39 19.94 5.35
N ASP A 91 -6.43 20.68 4.78
CA ASP A 91 -5.67 20.24 3.63
C ASP A 91 -4.87 18.97 3.95
N GLN A 92 -4.22 18.93 5.13
CA GLN A 92 -3.49 17.76 5.60
C GLN A 92 -4.42 16.55 5.80
N PHE A 93 -5.61 16.80 6.36
CA PHE A 93 -6.61 15.75 6.59
C PHE A 93 -7.07 15.14 5.26
N LEU A 94 -7.47 16.00 4.31
CA LEU A 94 -7.90 15.58 2.97
C LEU A 94 -6.77 14.89 2.19
N GLU A 95 -5.55 15.41 2.28
CA GLU A 95 -4.37 14.77 1.67
C GLU A 95 -4.11 13.37 2.25
N ALA A 96 -4.22 13.20 3.57
CA ALA A 96 -4.06 11.89 4.20
C ALA A 96 -5.10 10.88 3.69
N VAL A 97 -6.36 11.27 3.55
CA VAL A 97 -7.42 10.43 2.98
C VAL A 97 -7.14 10.13 1.51
N ARG A 98 -6.82 11.17 0.72
CA ARG A 98 -6.54 11.07 -0.71
C ARG A 98 -5.38 10.12 -1.02
N VAL A 99 -4.33 10.13 -0.19
CA VAL A 99 -3.12 9.31 -0.43
C VAL A 99 -3.23 7.94 0.23
N ASN A 100 -3.73 7.85 1.47
CA ASN A 100 -3.70 6.59 2.21
C ASN A 100 -4.86 5.63 1.90
N ALA A 101 -6.03 6.14 1.51
CA ALA A 101 -7.22 5.31 1.33
C ALA A 101 -7.68 5.21 -0.14
N PHE A 102 -7.80 6.33 -0.82
CA PHE A 102 -8.44 6.39 -2.14
C PHE A 102 -7.74 5.56 -3.22
N PRO A 103 -6.39 5.49 -3.33
CA PRO A 103 -5.72 4.66 -4.33
C PRO A 103 -6.07 3.18 -4.23
N THR A 104 -6.33 2.67 -3.02
CA THR A 104 -6.75 1.26 -2.83
C THR A 104 -8.12 0.99 -3.47
N VAL A 105 -9.05 1.93 -3.34
CA VAL A 105 -10.38 1.83 -3.96
C VAL A 105 -10.27 1.89 -5.49
N LEU A 106 -9.45 2.79 -6.00
CA LEU A 106 -9.20 2.88 -7.45
C LEU A 106 -8.54 1.61 -8.00
N LEU A 107 -7.55 1.05 -7.30
CA LEU A 107 -6.95 -0.23 -7.67
C LEU A 107 -8.01 -1.34 -7.73
N ALA A 108 -8.87 -1.46 -6.73
CA ALA A 108 -9.93 -2.45 -6.73
C ALA A 108 -10.88 -2.25 -7.93
N LYS A 109 -11.29 -1.01 -8.20
CA LYS A 109 -12.19 -0.66 -9.32
C LYS A 109 -11.63 -1.06 -10.67
N TYR A 110 -10.39 -0.67 -10.96
CA TYR A 110 -9.81 -0.80 -12.30
C TYR A 110 -9.14 -2.15 -12.58
N PHE A 111 -8.73 -2.90 -11.53
CA PHE A 111 -8.02 -4.16 -11.70
C PHE A 111 -8.86 -5.41 -11.44
N MET A 112 -10.10 -5.28 -10.98
CA MET A 112 -10.98 -6.42 -10.70
C MET A 112 -11.05 -7.41 -11.87
N LYS A 113 -11.16 -6.91 -13.10
CA LYS A 113 -11.25 -7.75 -14.31
C LYS A 113 -10.00 -8.61 -14.50
N LEU A 114 -8.81 -8.05 -14.31
CA LEU A 114 -7.53 -8.74 -14.44
C LEU A 114 -7.24 -9.71 -13.29
N MET A 115 -7.91 -9.53 -12.14
CA MET A 115 -7.80 -10.44 -10.99
C MET A 115 -8.84 -11.57 -11.02
N ARG A 116 -9.84 -11.48 -11.92
CA ARG A 116 -10.88 -12.51 -12.07
C ARG A 116 -10.39 -13.65 -12.96
N HIS A 117 -9.70 -14.62 -12.38
CA HIS A 117 -9.22 -15.84 -13.05
C HIS A 117 -9.29 -17.04 -12.09
N LYS A 118 -8.83 -18.23 -12.53
CA LYS A 118 -8.95 -19.48 -11.75
C LYS A 118 -7.79 -19.68 -10.75
N LYS A 119 -6.69 -18.97 -10.92
CA LYS A 119 -5.50 -19.09 -10.05
C LYS A 119 -5.67 -18.24 -8.79
N GLU A 120 -4.97 -18.59 -7.72
CA GLU A 120 -4.92 -17.72 -6.55
C GLU A 120 -4.35 -16.34 -6.89
N ALA A 121 -4.94 -15.32 -6.29
CA ALA A 121 -4.48 -13.95 -6.41
C ALA A 121 -4.59 -13.21 -5.07
N VAL A 122 -3.78 -12.17 -4.92
CA VAL A 122 -3.68 -11.38 -3.69
C VAL A 122 -3.86 -9.91 -4.03
N PHE A 123 -4.82 -9.28 -3.36
CA PHE A 123 -4.98 -7.84 -3.30
C PHE A 123 -4.59 -7.35 -1.89
N ALA A 124 -3.48 -6.67 -1.75
CA ALA A 124 -2.98 -6.21 -0.47
C ALA A 124 -2.75 -4.71 -0.44
N ALA A 125 -2.95 -4.10 0.72
CA ALA A 125 -2.54 -2.71 0.95
C ALA A 125 -1.76 -2.58 2.26
N ILE A 126 -0.74 -1.72 2.24
CA ILE A 126 0.03 -1.39 3.44
C ILE A 126 -0.80 -0.46 4.33
N SER A 127 -1.31 -1.04 5.40
CA SER A 127 -2.04 -0.32 6.45
C SER A 127 -1.13 -0.05 7.64
N ALA A 128 -1.72 0.27 8.77
CA ALA A 128 -0.99 0.52 10.01
C ALA A 128 -1.87 0.15 11.22
N ARG A 129 -1.25 -0.36 12.27
CA ARG A 129 -1.90 -0.67 13.54
C ARG A 129 -2.65 0.53 14.13
N VAL A 130 -2.15 1.74 13.90
CA VAL A 130 -2.80 2.99 14.33
C VAL A 130 -4.16 3.25 13.66
N GLY A 131 -4.52 2.51 12.60
CA GLY A 131 -5.86 2.51 12.00
C GLY A 131 -6.88 1.66 12.74
N SER A 132 -6.50 0.93 13.78
CA SER A 132 -7.44 0.22 14.65
C SER A 132 -8.13 1.19 15.60
N ILE A 133 -9.47 1.14 15.65
CA ILE A 133 -10.28 1.92 16.58
C ILE A 133 -10.12 1.35 18.00
N GLU A 134 -10.16 0.03 18.13
CA GLU A 134 -10.12 -0.67 19.41
C GLU A 134 -8.75 -0.58 20.10
N ASP A 135 -7.66 -0.57 19.33
CA ASP A 135 -6.29 -0.52 19.85
C ASP A 135 -5.81 0.92 20.14
N ASN A 136 -6.64 1.94 19.86
CA ASN A 136 -6.28 3.32 20.07
C ASN A 136 -6.33 3.71 21.56
N ARG A 137 -5.16 3.76 22.22
CA ARG A 137 -4.98 4.24 23.59
C ARG A 137 -4.22 5.57 23.67
N ALA A 138 -3.45 5.89 22.63
CA ALA A 138 -2.55 7.05 22.64
C ALA A 138 -3.20 8.34 22.12
N GLY A 139 -4.23 8.26 21.30
CA GLY A 139 -4.80 9.41 20.60
C GLY A 139 -3.82 10.10 19.64
N GLY A 140 -4.11 11.36 19.29
CA GLY A 140 -3.30 12.12 18.33
C GLY A 140 -3.29 11.52 16.92
N TRP A 141 -2.50 12.12 16.01
CA TRP A 141 -2.33 11.68 14.62
C TRP A 141 -3.67 11.51 13.88
N TYR A 142 -4.56 12.47 14.08
CA TYR A 142 -5.96 12.35 13.67
C TYR A 142 -6.13 12.02 12.18
N SER A 143 -5.46 12.77 11.32
CA SER A 143 -5.52 12.55 9.87
C SER A 143 -4.97 11.19 9.47
N TYR A 144 -3.83 10.79 10.06
CA TYR A 144 -3.21 9.51 9.73
C TYR A 144 -4.03 8.32 10.25
N ARG A 145 -4.43 8.34 11.53
CA ARG A 145 -5.30 7.29 12.12
C ARG A 145 -6.62 7.17 11.37
N GLY A 146 -7.29 8.31 11.14
CA GLY A 146 -8.54 8.35 10.39
C GLY A 146 -8.42 7.79 8.98
N SER A 147 -7.37 8.18 8.24
CA SER A 147 -7.14 7.66 6.89
C SER A 147 -6.81 6.17 6.85
N LYS A 148 -6.08 5.64 7.85
CA LYS A 148 -5.79 4.20 7.94
C LYS A 148 -6.98 3.38 8.42
N ALA A 149 -7.84 3.92 9.29
CA ALA A 149 -9.12 3.32 9.65
C ALA A 149 -10.05 3.25 8.43
N MET A 150 -10.12 4.34 7.64
CA MET A 150 -10.85 4.36 6.37
C MET A 150 -10.31 3.31 5.39
N LEU A 151 -8.98 3.21 5.23
CA LEU A 151 -8.36 2.17 4.40
C LEU A 151 -8.79 0.77 4.82
N ASN A 152 -8.78 0.47 6.13
CA ASN A 152 -9.18 -0.84 6.66
C ASN A 152 -10.66 -1.12 6.34
N MET A 153 -11.55 -0.13 6.49
CA MET A 153 -12.96 -0.27 6.12
C MET A 153 -13.14 -0.49 4.62
N MET A 154 -12.41 0.25 3.77
CA MET A 154 -12.47 0.07 2.31
C MET A 154 -12.00 -1.34 1.92
N LEU A 155 -10.91 -1.84 2.51
CA LEU A 155 -10.44 -3.21 2.25
C LEU A 155 -11.46 -4.26 2.69
N SER A 156 -12.17 -4.07 3.81
CA SER A 156 -13.24 -4.95 4.24
C SER A 156 -14.39 -4.98 3.21
N ASN A 157 -14.82 -3.81 2.71
CA ASN A 157 -15.85 -3.73 1.67
C ASN A 157 -15.40 -4.38 0.35
N ILE A 158 -14.16 -4.12 -0.06
CA ILE A 158 -13.55 -4.74 -1.25
C ILE A 158 -13.51 -6.26 -1.10
N ALA A 159 -13.16 -6.78 0.07
CA ALA A 159 -13.14 -8.22 0.32
C ALA A 159 -14.52 -8.87 0.17
N ILE A 160 -15.57 -8.23 0.69
CA ILE A 160 -16.95 -8.69 0.56
C ILE A 160 -17.38 -8.72 -0.91
N GLU A 161 -17.08 -7.67 -1.67
CA GLU A 161 -17.43 -7.57 -3.09
C GLU A 161 -16.62 -8.58 -3.93
N TYR A 162 -15.29 -8.66 -3.69
CA TYR A 162 -14.41 -9.59 -4.40
C TYR A 162 -14.74 -11.05 -4.10
N ASN A 163 -15.17 -11.37 -2.87
CA ASN A 163 -15.60 -12.73 -2.57
C ASN A 163 -16.77 -13.22 -3.45
N ARG A 164 -17.62 -12.29 -3.93
CA ARG A 164 -18.73 -12.59 -4.85
C ARG A 164 -18.28 -12.64 -6.31
N SER A 165 -17.38 -11.76 -6.73
CA SER A 165 -17.02 -11.55 -8.14
C SER A 165 -15.67 -12.14 -8.54
N CYS A 166 -14.72 -12.25 -7.62
CA CYS A 166 -13.36 -12.75 -7.81
C CYS A 166 -12.98 -13.69 -6.66
N PRO A 167 -13.66 -14.85 -6.53
CA PRO A 167 -13.51 -15.72 -5.36
C PRO A 167 -12.12 -16.34 -5.19
N ASN A 168 -11.23 -16.16 -6.12
CA ASN A 168 -9.82 -16.55 -6.08
C ASN A 168 -8.92 -15.54 -5.37
N VAL A 169 -9.42 -14.34 -5.06
CA VAL A 169 -8.60 -13.24 -4.52
C VAL A 169 -8.63 -13.21 -3.00
N LYS A 170 -7.46 -13.19 -2.38
CA LYS A 170 -7.27 -12.87 -0.95
C LYS A 170 -7.11 -11.35 -0.82
N VAL A 171 -7.92 -10.69 0.02
CA VAL A 171 -7.82 -9.24 0.28
C VAL A 171 -7.25 -9.01 1.65
N LEU A 172 -6.11 -8.30 1.74
CA LEU A 172 -5.31 -8.20 2.96
C LEU A 172 -4.95 -6.75 3.29
N ALA A 173 -5.13 -6.37 4.55
CA ALA A 173 -4.53 -5.17 5.14
C ALA A 173 -3.27 -5.59 5.93
N LEU A 174 -2.10 -5.13 5.52
CA LEU A 174 -0.83 -5.54 6.11
C LEU A 174 -0.24 -4.39 6.93
N HIS A 175 0.12 -4.67 8.19
CA HIS A 175 0.94 -3.75 8.98
C HIS A 175 2.41 -4.16 8.87
N PRO A 176 3.28 -3.29 8.35
CA PRO A 176 4.69 -3.62 8.11
C PRO A 176 5.57 -3.57 9.36
N GLY A 177 5.00 -3.23 10.53
CA GLY A 177 5.76 -2.77 11.68
C GLY A 177 6.29 -1.34 11.48
N THR A 178 7.16 -0.86 12.35
CA THR A 178 7.87 0.39 12.11
C THR A 178 9.12 0.10 11.28
N VAL A 179 9.12 0.58 10.05
CA VAL A 179 10.18 0.27 9.07
C VAL A 179 11.07 1.49 8.90
N ASP A 180 12.38 1.31 8.90
CA ASP A 180 13.36 2.38 8.66
C ASP A 180 13.24 2.92 7.23
N THR A 181 12.48 3.99 7.11
CA THR A 181 12.14 4.69 5.86
C THR A 181 11.96 6.18 6.11
N ASN A 182 11.92 6.98 5.05
CA ASN A 182 11.64 8.41 5.16
C ASN A 182 10.30 8.72 5.84
N LEU A 183 9.30 7.82 5.74
CA LEU A 183 8.00 8.00 6.36
C LEU A 183 8.10 7.95 7.89
N SER A 184 8.91 7.07 8.44
CA SER A 184 9.05 6.83 9.88
C SER A 184 10.20 7.60 10.52
N SER A 185 11.22 8.01 9.74
CA SER A 185 12.48 8.58 10.25
C SER A 185 12.31 9.74 11.23
N PRO A 186 11.34 10.68 11.09
CA PRO A 186 11.15 11.75 12.05
C PRO A 186 10.66 11.26 13.43
N PHE A 187 10.12 10.05 13.49
CA PHE A 187 9.43 9.50 14.67
C PHE A 187 10.18 8.30 15.28
N SER A 188 11.22 7.80 14.62
CA SER A 188 11.96 6.61 15.05
C SER A 188 13.21 6.90 15.88
N LYS A 189 13.60 8.18 16.04
CA LYS A 189 14.86 8.58 16.74
C LYS A 189 14.98 8.07 18.18
N ASN A 190 13.87 7.93 18.89
CA ASN A 190 13.82 7.47 20.27
C ASN A 190 13.18 6.08 20.41
N MET A 191 13.05 5.35 19.29
CA MET A 191 12.50 4.01 19.29
C MET A 191 13.56 3.00 19.68
N ASP A 192 13.14 1.97 20.42
CA ASP A 192 13.98 0.81 20.68
C ASP A 192 14.43 0.20 19.33
N PRO A 193 15.74 -0.01 19.11
CA PRO A 193 16.26 -0.60 17.89
C PRO A 193 15.59 -1.93 17.50
N ASP A 194 15.17 -2.71 18.48
CA ASP A 194 14.49 -4.00 18.26
C ASP A 194 13.09 -3.85 17.66
N HIS A 195 12.51 -2.65 17.71
CA HIS A 195 11.21 -2.32 17.11
C HIS A 195 11.31 -1.56 15.79
N LEU A 196 12.53 -1.26 15.30
CA LEU A 196 12.77 -0.59 14.03
C LEU A 196 13.27 -1.61 12.99
N PHE A 197 12.39 -2.02 12.09
CA PHE A 197 12.68 -3.07 11.14
C PHE A 197 13.35 -2.54 9.87
N THR A 198 14.26 -3.33 9.30
CA THR A 198 14.74 -3.04 7.95
C THR A 198 13.63 -3.30 6.91
N PRO A 199 13.60 -2.57 5.78
CA PRO A 199 12.64 -2.83 4.70
C PRO A 199 12.67 -4.29 4.22
N LYS A 200 13.86 -4.89 4.15
CA LYS A 200 14.03 -6.30 3.74
C LYS A 200 13.36 -7.27 4.71
N TYR A 201 13.53 -7.07 6.01
CA TYR A 201 12.90 -7.91 7.04
C TYR A 201 11.38 -7.77 7.01
N SER A 202 10.88 -6.52 7.01
CA SER A 202 9.45 -6.25 6.98
C SER A 202 8.77 -6.85 5.76
N VAL A 203 9.34 -6.68 4.56
CA VAL A 203 8.80 -7.27 3.33
C VAL A 203 8.78 -8.79 3.41
N LYS A 204 9.85 -9.41 3.94
CA LYS A 204 9.87 -10.87 4.12
C LYS A 204 8.72 -11.32 5.01
N ARG A 205 8.52 -10.68 6.16
CA ARG A 205 7.45 -11.03 7.10
C ARG A 205 6.06 -10.86 6.48
N MET A 206 5.85 -9.77 5.73
CA MET A 206 4.59 -9.56 5.01
C MET A 206 4.35 -10.64 3.94
N MET A 207 5.39 -11.08 3.24
CA MET A 207 5.27 -12.20 2.28
C MET A 207 4.96 -13.51 2.98
N ASP A 208 5.64 -13.81 4.11
CA ASP A 208 5.33 -15.00 4.94
C ASP A 208 3.84 -15.01 5.36
N VAL A 209 3.29 -13.85 5.75
CA VAL A 209 1.87 -13.70 6.07
C VAL A 209 0.99 -13.99 4.85
N ILE A 210 1.28 -13.37 3.70
CA ILE A 210 0.51 -13.56 2.46
C ILE A 210 0.44 -15.04 2.08
N GLU A 211 1.55 -15.76 2.24
CA GLU A 211 1.65 -17.19 1.90
C GLU A 211 0.93 -18.09 2.92
N SER A 212 0.92 -17.69 4.21
CA SER A 212 0.33 -18.49 5.29
C SER A 212 -1.18 -18.31 5.47
N VAL A 213 -1.73 -17.21 4.97
CA VAL A 213 -3.14 -16.88 5.20
C VAL A 213 -4.03 -17.66 4.26
N ASP A 214 -4.99 -18.39 4.83
CA ASP A 214 -6.09 -18.95 4.09
C ASP A 214 -7.02 -17.84 3.56
N LYS A 215 -7.83 -18.19 2.58
CA LYS A 215 -8.78 -17.26 2.00
C LYS A 215 -9.73 -16.72 3.06
N ASN A 216 -9.72 -15.40 3.26
CA ASN A 216 -10.64 -14.73 4.17
C ASN A 216 -11.64 -13.88 3.37
N PRO A 217 -12.94 -14.24 3.35
CA PRO A 217 -13.96 -13.53 2.58
C PRO A 217 -14.30 -12.13 3.13
N LEU A 218 -13.91 -11.81 4.35
CA LEU A 218 -14.23 -10.53 5.00
C LEU A 218 -13.07 -9.53 4.97
N GLY A 219 -11.93 -9.91 4.37
CA GLY A 219 -10.68 -9.17 4.52
C GLY A 219 -10.10 -9.34 5.92
N ALA A 220 -8.79 -9.32 6.04
CA ALA A 220 -8.14 -9.45 7.33
C ALA A 220 -7.00 -8.44 7.48
N PHE A 221 -6.90 -7.90 8.70
CA PHE A 221 -5.79 -7.07 9.13
C PHE A 221 -4.74 -7.95 9.82
N TYR A 222 -3.51 -7.89 9.33
CA TYR A 222 -2.36 -8.62 9.88
C TYR A 222 -1.28 -7.65 10.34
N ALA A 223 -0.80 -7.82 11.57
CA ALA A 223 0.23 -7.01 12.21
C ALA A 223 1.43 -7.86 12.64
#